data_d4d6418edd7f31c92d1f464776b8b2e0
#
_entry.id   d4d6418edd7f31c92d1f464776b8b2e0
#
_cell.length_a   1.000
_cell.length_b   1.000
_cell.length_c   1.000
_cell.angle_alpha   90.00
_cell.angle_beta   90.00
_cell.angle_gamma   90.00
#
_symmetry.space_group_name_H-M   'P 1'
#
loop_
_entity.id
_entity.type
_entity.pdbx_description
1 polymer ?
#
loop_
_entity_poly.entity_id
_entity_poly.type
_entity_poly.pdbx_seq_one_letter_code
_entity_poly.pdbx_strand_id
1 'polypeptide(L)'
;MNYKIIDDKNNIDDLNIQEIIHLIKKDSTKKFYKLIDNKKIEINNKIVCETQFICHRINTLNELKQIDKQFGTEIDLRDDSNSRNLKLVHDPFLEGESFEEYLKNYKHNTLILNIKSERIELEILLLLKKYNIKNYFFLDSSFPMIYLLNKEYKNNNIACRFSEYENIHFFLENKDMFSTVWVDCFSKFPLNKEIYDLIKNENKKICIVSSELQKQPEKIEIYRNYMIENNIIPDMICTKEYNIYKWI
;
A
#
# COMPACT_ATOMS: atom_id res chain seq x y z
N MET A 1 -0.45 -13.47 15.03
CA MET A 1 -0.91 -12.78 16.26
C MET A 1 -2.42 -12.76 16.23
N ASN A 2 -3.09 -13.07 17.34
CA ASN A 2 -4.55 -13.08 17.44
C ASN A 2 -5.03 -11.85 18.22
N TYR A 3 -6.23 -11.41 17.91
CA TYR A 3 -6.87 -10.22 18.46
C TYR A 3 -8.28 -10.57 18.96
N LYS A 4 -8.69 -9.97 20.04
CA LYS A 4 -10.04 -10.16 20.58
C LYS A 4 -11.03 -9.28 19.85
N ILE A 5 -12.02 -9.91 19.21
CA ILE A 5 -13.11 -9.26 18.48
C ILE A 5 -14.42 -9.57 19.20
N ILE A 6 -15.27 -8.58 19.27
CA ILE A 6 -16.60 -8.69 19.88
C ILE A 6 -17.63 -8.34 18.79
N ASP A 7 -18.64 -9.19 18.61
CA ASP A 7 -19.78 -8.89 17.75
C ASP A 7 -20.85 -8.03 18.48
N ASP A 8 -21.91 -7.69 17.77
CA ASP A 8 -23.05 -6.94 18.29
C ASP A 8 -23.86 -7.68 19.39
N LYS A 9 -23.68 -9.00 19.49
CA LYS A 9 -24.28 -9.87 20.53
C LYS A 9 -23.36 -10.12 21.74
N ASN A 10 -22.20 -9.46 21.77
CA ASN A 10 -21.14 -9.62 22.77
C ASN A 10 -20.46 -11.01 22.78
N ASN A 11 -20.53 -11.79 21.70
CA ASN A 11 -19.67 -12.95 21.54
C ASN A 11 -18.22 -12.49 21.34
N ILE A 12 -17.29 -13.16 21.98
CA ILE A 12 -15.85 -12.82 21.94
C ILE A 12 -15.14 -13.92 21.17
N ASP A 13 -14.48 -13.54 20.07
CA ASP A 13 -13.63 -14.42 19.28
C ASP A 13 -12.17 -13.96 19.35
N ASP A 14 -11.25 -14.92 19.33
CA ASP A 14 -9.80 -14.67 19.30
C ASP A 14 -9.28 -15.02 17.89
N LEU A 15 -9.25 -14.02 17.03
CA LEU A 15 -9.04 -14.15 15.59
C LEU A 15 -7.74 -13.47 15.13
N ASN A 16 -7.10 -14.04 14.11
CA ASN A 16 -6.03 -13.34 13.40
C ASN A 16 -6.61 -12.28 12.44
N ILE A 17 -5.74 -11.43 11.88
CA ILE A 17 -6.18 -10.28 11.07
C ILE A 17 -6.90 -10.73 9.79
N GLN A 18 -6.53 -11.84 9.18
CA GLN A 18 -7.14 -12.38 7.98
C GLN A 18 -8.57 -12.86 8.26
N GLU A 19 -8.76 -13.56 9.37
CA GLU A 19 -10.06 -14.05 9.83
C GLU A 19 -11.00 -12.89 10.17
N ILE A 20 -10.50 -11.82 10.81
CA ILE A 20 -11.26 -10.60 11.10
C ILE A 20 -11.77 -9.95 9.81
N ILE A 21 -10.87 -9.73 8.85
CA ILE A 21 -11.22 -9.11 7.57
C ILE A 21 -12.24 -9.99 6.82
N HIS A 22 -12.04 -11.30 6.81
CA HIS A 22 -12.98 -12.24 6.17
C HIS A 22 -14.36 -12.19 6.84
N LEU A 23 -14.40 -12.20 8.16
CA LEU A 23 -15.65 -12.14 8.95
C LEU A 23 -16.44 -10.87 8.62
N ILE A 24 -15.78 -9.70 8.60
CA ILE A 24 -16.42 -8.42 8.32
C ILE A 24 -16.90 -8.34 6.88
N LYS A 25 -16.10 -8.80 5.90
CA LYS A 25 -16.49 -8.83 4.48
C LYS A 25 -17.66 -9.78 4.21
N LYS A 26 -17.80 -10.84 4.99
CA LYS A 26 -18.93 -11.77 4.87
C LYS A 26 -20.27 -11.14 5.26
N ASP A 27 -20.26 -10.24 6.26
CA ASP A 27 -21.46 -9.51 6.68
C ASP A 27 -21.09 -8.12 7.19
N SER A 28 -20.92 -7.18 6.24
CA SER A 28 -20.53 -5.80 6.54
C SER A 28 -21.62 -4.96 7.22
N THR A 29 -22.83 -5.50 7.38
CA THR A 29 -23.94 -4.81 8.06
C THR A 29 -23.86 -4.94 9.57
N LYS A 30 -23.17 -5.97 10.08
CA LYS A 30 -22.95 -6.16 11.50
C LYS A 30 -21.88 -5.23 12.05
N LYS A 31 -22.04 -4.85 13.31
CA LYS A 31 -21.03 -4.09 14.03
C LYS A 31 -20.05 -5.05 14.72
N PHE A 32 -18.78 -4.78 14.51
CA PHE A 32 -17.70 -5.48 15.17
C PHE A 32 -16.87 -4.50 15.99
N TYR A 33 -16.28 -4.98 17.07
CA TYR A 33 -15.48 -4.18 17.98
C TYR A 33 -14.20 -4.91 18.31
N LYS A 34 -13.10 -4.19 18.39
CA LYS A 34 -11.82 -4.70 18.89
C LYS A 34 -11.59 -4.26 20.32
N LEU A 35 -10.87 -5.09 21.09
CA LEU A 35 -10.45 -4.77 22.44
C LEU A 35 -8.99 -4.29 22.43
N ILE A 36 -8.77 -3.06 22.87
CA ILE A 36 -7.44 -2.49 23.11
C ILE A 36 -7.45 -1.94 24.55
N ASP A 37 -6.54 -2.41 25.39
CA ASP A 37 -6.43 -2.01 26.80
C ASP A 37 -7.77 -2.07 27.55
N ASN A 38 -8.53 -3.14 27.34
CA ASN A 38 -9.89 -3.36 27.86
C ASN A 38 -10.95 -2.33 27.40
N LYS A 39 -10.63 -1.48 26.41
CA LYS A 39 -11.59 -0.58 25.78
C LYS A 39 -12.17 -1.23 24.52
N LYS A 40 -13.50 -1.14 24.40
CA LYS A 40 -14.23 -1.60 23.21
C LYS A 40 -14.21 -0.50 22.16
N ILE A 41 -13.56 -0.75 21.02
CA ILE A 41 -13.42 0.22 19.91
C ILE A 41 -14.13 -0.36 18.69
N GLU A 42 -15.08 0.38 18.11
CA GLU A 42 -15.80 -0.05 16.90
C GLU A 42 -14.84 -0.14 15.71
N ILE A 43 -14.90 -1.25 14.98
CA ILE A 43 -14.18 -1.45 13.74
C ILE A 43 -14.93 -0.74 12.61
N ASN A 44 -14.21 0.01 11.79
CA ASN A 44 -14.82 0.66 10.63
C ASN A 44 -14.93 -0.33 9.46
N ASN A 45 -16.13 -0.90 9.29
CA ASN A 45 -16.39 -1.87 8.23
C ASN A 45 -16.11 -1.32 6.82
N LYS A 46 -16.30 -0.02 6.58
CA LYS A 46 -16.00 0.61 5.30
C LYS A 46 -14.52 0.53 4.97
N ILE A 47 -13.64 0.89 5.90
CA ILE A 47 -12.19 0.74 5.72
C ILE A 47 -11.85 -0.71 5.42
N VAL A 48 -12.42 -1.67 6.17
CA VAL A 48 -12.12 -3.10 5.95
C VAL A 48 -12.59 -3.59 4.58
N CYS A 49 -13.74 -3.12 4.09
CA CYS A 49 -14.33 -3.60 2.84
C CYS A 49 -13.80 -2.89 1.60
N GLU A 50 -13.53 -1.60 1.68
CA GLU A 50 -13.21 -0.75 0.53
C GLU A 50 -11.70 -0.46 0.39
N THR A 51 -10.91 -0.64 1.46
CA THR A 51 -9.47 -0.40 1.44
C THR A 51 -8.69 -1.69 1.28
N GLN A 52 -7.70 -1.68 0.40
CA GLN A 52 -6.73 -2.75 0.28
C GLN A 52 -5.51 -2.48 1.16
N PHE A 53 -5.12 -3.44 1.98
CA PHE A 53 -3.88 -3.35 2.74
C PHE A 53 -2.69 -3.87 1.94
N ILE A 54 -1.58 -3.13 2.00
CA ILE A 54 -0.32 -3.44 1.33
C ILE A 54 0.74 -3.64 2.42
N CYS A 55 1.38 -4.80 2.44
CA CYS A 55 2.47 -5.09 3.37
C CYS A 55 3.78 -4.48 2.87
N HIS A 56 4.36 -3.58 3.68
CA HIS A 56 5.54 -2.79 3.33
C HIS A 56 6.84 -3.58 3.45
N ARG A 57 7.70 -3.47 2.41
CA ARG A 57 9.04 -4.10 2.32
C ARG A 57 8.99 -5.60 2.52
N ILE A 58 8.28 -6.29 1.66
CA ILE A 58 8.27 -7.74 1.57
C ILE A 58 9.30 -8.14 0.50
N ASN A 59 10.57 -8.05 0.85
CA ASN A 59 11.70 -8.16 -0.08
C ASN A 59 12.28 -9.59 -0.19
N THR A 60 11.72 -10.56 0.52
CA THR A 60 12.17 -11.96 0.47
C THR A 60 11.04 -12.93 0.16
N LEU A 61 11.39 -14.08 -0.44
CA LEU A 61 10.43 -15.17 -0.68
C LEU A 61 9.86 -15.75 0.62
N ASN A 62 10.67 -15.73 1.68
CA ASN A 62 10.21 -16.21 2.98
C ASN A 62 9.12 -15.31 3.57
N GLU A 63 9.32 -13.99 3.53
CA GLU A 63 8.29 -13.02 3.94
C GLU A 63 7.05 -13.14 3.04
N LEU A 64 7.22 -13.21 1.71
CA LEU A 64 6.10 -13.36 0.78
C LEU A 64 5.21 -14.57 1.09
N LYS A 65 5.80 -15.71 1.47
CA LYS A 65 5.06 -16.92 1.82
C LYS A 65 4.25 -16.78 3.10
N GLN A 66 4.63 -15.87 3.99
CA GLN A 66 3.95 -15.63 5.26
C GLN A 66 2.78 -14.65 5.12
N ILE A 67 2.81 -13.77 4.11
CA ILE A 67 1.74 -12.79 3.86
C ILE A 67 0.54 -13.47 3.20
N ASP A 68 -0.66 -13.17 3.70
CA ASP A 68 -1.90 -13.65 3.08
C ASP A 68 -2.09 -13.02 1.68
N LYS A 69 -2.57 -13.82 0.74
CA LYS A 69 -2.74 -13.42 -0.67
C LYS A 69 -3.77 -12.32 -0.90
N GLN A 70 -4.67 -12.09 0.05
CA GLN A 70 -5.62 -10.96 -0.03
C GLN A 70 -4.92 -9.60 0.10
N PHE A 71 -3.73 -9.55 0.72
CA PHE A 71 -2.94 -8.32 0.82
C PHE A 71 -2.10 -8.09 -0.44
N GLY A 72 -1.76 -6.84 -0.69
CA GLY A 72 -0.70 -6.50 -1.62
C GLY A 72 0.66 -6.48 -0.93
N THR A 73 1.71 -6.31 -1.70
CA THR A 73 3.06 -6.11 -1.15
C THR A 73 3.75 -4.91 -1.79
N GLU A 74 4.57 -4.24 -1.04
CA GLU A 74 5.53 -3.26 -1.53
C GLU A 74 6.92 -3.85 -1.43
N ILE A 75 7.69 -3.71 -2.50
CA ILE A 75 9.05 -4.22 -2.65
C ILE A 75 10.01 -3.16 -3.17
N ASP A 76 11.26 -3.22 -2.73
CA ASP A 76 12.32 -2.33 -3.19
C ASP A 76 13.16 -2.97 -4.29
N LEU A 77 13.29 -2.32 -5.44
CA LEU A 77 13.92 -2.87 -6.63
C LEU A 77 15.22 -2.15 -6.99
N ARG A 78 16.28 -2.93 -7.16
CA ARG A 78 17.58 -2.46 -7.66
C ARG A 78 18.10 -3.35 -8.80
N ASP A 79 18.93 -2.76 -9.62
CA ASP A 79 19.81 -3.50 -10.51
C ASP A 79 20.94 -4.17 -9.71
N ASP A 80 21.43 -5.27 -10.26
CA ASP A 80 22.64 -5.92 -9.79
C ASP A 80 23.82 -5.46 -10.68
N SER A 81 24.83 -4.85 -10.07
CA SER A 81 26.01 -4.35 -10.77
C SER A 81 26.81 -5.43 -11.52
N ASN A 82 26.67 -6.70 -11.12
CA ASN A 82 27.44 -7.82 -11.68
C ASN A 82 26.64 -8.64 -12.71
N SER A 83 25.35 -8.42 -12.81
CA SER A 83 24.48 -9.09 -13.76
C SER A 83 23.39 -8.12 -14.24
N ARG A 84 22.67 -8.49 -15.30
CA ARG A 84 21.48 -7.73 -15.74
C ARG A 84 20.22 -8.09 -14.95
N ASN A 85 20.36 -8.79 -13.84
CA ASN A 85 19.24 -9.22 -13.03
C ASN A 85 18.78 -8.10 -12.09
N LEU A 86 17.50 -8.09 -11.79
CA LEU A 86 16.94 -7.21 -10.74
C LEU A 86 16.89 -7.95 -9.42
N LYS A 87 17.18 -7.25 -8.34
CA LYS A 87 17.19 -7.76 -6.98
C LYS A 87 16.28 -6.95 -6.05
N LEU A 88 15.80 -7.60 -5.02
CA LEU A 88 14.94 -7.02 -3.99
C LEU A 88 15.80 -6.58 -2.82
N VAL A 89 16.10 -5.29 -2.74
CA VAL A 89 16.88 -4.70 -1.65
C VAL A 89 16.68 -3.18 -1.59
N HIS A 90 16.51 -2.66 -0.38
CA HIS A 90 16.31 -1.22 -0.16
C HIS A 90 17.61 -0.43 -0.31
N ASP A 91 18.68 -0.84 0.41
CA ASP A 91 19.91 -0.06 0.46
C ASP A 91 20.88 -0.46 -0.66
N PRO A 92 21.69 0.48 -1.17
CA PRO A 92 22.72 0.19 -2.16
C PRO A 92 23.83 -0.70 -1.58
N PHE A 93 24.54 -1.42 -2.46
CA PHE A 93 25.70 -2.27 -2.15
C PHE A 93 25.39 -3.50 -1.27
N LEU A 94 24.11 -3.80 -1.04
CA LEU A 94 23.69 -5.00 -0.34
C LEU A 94 23.23 -6.08 -1.32
N GLU A 95 23.37 -7.34 -0.91
CA GLU A 95 22.77 -8.46 -1.61
C GLU A 95 21.25 -8.50 -1.39
N GLY A 96 20.52 -9.03 -2.38
CA GLY A 96 19.08 -9.17 -2.34
C GLY A 96 18.61 -10.39 -3.12
N GLU A 97 17.38 -10.82 -2.88
CA GLU A 97 16.79 -11.93 -3.61
C GLU A 97 16.43 -11.54 -5.05
N SER A 98 16.39 -12.53 -5.95
CA SER A 98 16.03 -12.31 -7.34
C SER A 98 14.58 -11.85 -7.49
N PHE A 99 14.36 -10.73 -8.16
CA PHE A 99 13.01 -10.25 -8.49
C PHE A 99 12.26 -11.25 -9.38
N GLU A 100 12.94 -11.89 -10.32
CA GLU A 100 12.30 -12.88 -11.18
C GLU A 100 11.81 -14.10 -10.40
N GLU A 101 12.59 -14.62 -9.45
CA GLU A 101 12.16 -15.71 -8.58
C GLU A 101 10.98 -15.29 -7.69
N TYR A 102 10.98 -14.05 -7.22
CA TYR A 102 9.86 -13.50 -6.47
C TYR A 102 8.57 -13.51 -7.31
N LEU A 103 8.61 -13.03 -8.55
CA LEU A 103 7.45 -12.99 -9.43
C LEU A 103 6.87 -14.37 -9.77
N LYS A 104 7.72 -15.41 -9.88
CA LYS A 104 7.24 -16.81 -10.05
C LYS A 104 6.32 -17.27 -8.93
N ASN A 105 6.54 -16.74 -7.73
CA ASN A 105 5.79 -17.12 -6.52
C ASN A 105 4.70 -16.10 -6.17
N TYR A 106 4.62 -14.96 -6.86
CA TYR A 106 3.69 -13.88 -6.56
C TYR A 106 2.26 -14.25 -6.96
N LYS A 107 1.35 -14.29 -5.99
CA LYS A 107 -0.09 -14.54 -6.18
C LYS A 107 -0.95 -13.63 -5.31
N HIS A 108 -0.35 -12.56 -4.82
CA HIS A 108 -0.98 -11.57 -3.95
C HIS A 108 -1.72 -10.52 -4.78
N ASN A 109 -2.36 -9.59 -4.10
CA ASN A 109 -3.09 -8.52 -4.76
C ASN A 109 -2.12 -7.47 -5.37
N THR A 110 -2.28 -6.19 -5.16
CA THR A 110 -1.46 -5.12 -5.75
C THR A 110 0.02 -5.25 -5.38
N LEU A 111 0.90 -5.16 -6.39
CA LEU A 111 2.35 -5.11 -6.23
C LEU A 111 2.84 -3.67 -6.40
N ILE A 112 3.39 -3.07 -5.34
CA ILE A 112 4.06 -1.76 -5.40
C ILE A 112 5.54 -1.98 -5.67
N LEU A 113 6.02 -1.37 -6.75
CA LEU A 113 7.38 -1.50 -7.27
C LEU A 113 8.14 -0.23 -6.94
N ASN A 114 8.82 -0.21 -5.78
CA ASN A 114 9.56 0.93 -5.29
C ASN A 114 10.96 0.96 -5.96
N ILE A 115 11.16 1.90 -6.86
CA ILE A 115 12.37 2.00 -7.69
C ILE A 115 13.52 2.62 -6.89
N LYS A 116 14.61 1.89 -6.77
CA LYS A 116 15.82 2.30 -6.03
C LYS A 116 17.05 2.45 -6.93
N SER A 117 16.92 2.11 -8.22
CA SER A 117 17.93 2.33 -9.23
C SER A 117 17.31 2.95 -10.48
N GLU A 118 18.03 3.84 -11.13
CA GLU A 118 17.59 4.55 -12.32
C GLU A 118 17.47 3.63 -13.54
N ARG A 119 16.40 3.77 -14.32
CA ARG A 119 16.19 3.15 -15.64
C ARG A 119 15.97 1.63 -15.65
N ILE A 120 15.54 1.04 -14.57
CA ILE A 120 15.22 -0.40 -14.49
C ILE A 120 13.78 -0.74 -14.87
N GLU A 121 12.90 0.24 -15.02
CA GLU A 121 11.46 0.06 -15.21
C GLU A 121 11.12 -0.74 -16.47
N LEU A 122 11.89 -0.60 -17.55
CA LEU A 122 11.63 -1.33 -18.79
C LEU A 122 11.86 -2.84 -18.62
N GLU A 123 12.92 -3.22 -17.89
CA GLU A 123 13.19 -4.62 -17.57
C GLU A 123 12.11 -5.18 -16.64
N ILE A 124 11.67 -4.37 -15.67
CA ILE A 124 10.54 -4.72 -14.80
C ILE A 124 9.29 -5.01 -15.62
N LEU A 125 8.94 -4.14 -16.58
CA LEU A 125 7.76 -4.35 -17.45
C LEU A 125 7.82 -5.66 -18.24
N LEU A 126 9.00 -6.06 -18.74
CA LEU A 126 9.19 -7.33 -19.43
C LEU A 126 8.92 -8.52 -18.50
N LEU A 127 9.42 -8.46 -17.26
CA LEU A 127 9.20 -9.51 -16.25
C LEU A 127 7.74 -9.56 -15.79
N LEU A 128 7.10 -8.42 -15.54
CA LEU A 128 5.68 -8.36 -15.19
C LEU A 128 4.80 -8.99 -16.28
N LYS A 129 5.09 -8.69 -17.55
CA LYS A 129 4.41 -9.30 -18.70
C LYS A 129 4.65 -10.81 -18.75
N LYS A 130 5.90 -11.26 -18.57
CA LYS A 130 6.28 -12.69 -18.57
C LYS A 130 5.51 -13.48 -17.53
N TYR A 131 5.32 -12.93 -16.31
CA TYR A 131 4.63 -13.59 -15.20
C TYR A 131 3.17 -13.19 -15.06
N ASN A 132 2.61 -12.45 -16.06
CA ASN A 132 1.21 -12.01 -16.11
C ASN A 132 0.76 -11.21 -14.86
N ILE A 133 1.65 -10.40 -14.30
CA ILE A 133 1.33 -9.49 -13.21
C ILE A 133 0.71 -8.22 -13.78
N LYS A 134 -0.58 -7.98 -13.48
CA LYS A 134 -1.36 -6.86 -14.05
C LYS A 134 -1.68 -5.78 -13.04
N ASN A 135 -1.79 -6.14 -11.75
CA ASN A 135 -2.16 -5.21 -10.69
C ASN A 135 -0.90 -4.70 -9.98
N TYR A 136 -0.33 -3.63 -10.49
CA TYR A 136 0.90 -3.01 -9.97
C TYR A 136 0.92 -1.51 -10.22
N PHE A 137 1.80 -0.82 -9.52
CA PHE A 137 2.26 0.51 -9.90
C PHE A 137 3.71 0.77 -9.46
N PHE A 138 4.37 1.66 -10.20
CA PHE A 138 5.71 2.14 -9.89
C PHE A 138 5.66 3.24 -8.84
N LEU A 139 6.58 3.20 -7.90
CA LEU A 139 6.83 4.22 -6.90
C LEU A 139 8.29 4.67 -7.03
N ASP A 140 8.55 5.97 -6.83
CA ASP A 140 9.89 6.58 -6.84
C ASP A 140 10.65 6.51 -8.17
N SER A 141 9.97 6.28 -9.29
CA SER A 141 10.58 6.48 -10.61
C SER A 141 10.98 7.95 -10.81
N SER A 142 12.13 8.17 -11.42
CA SER A 142 12.55 9.54 -11.77
C SER A 142 11.62 10.17 -12.81
N PHE A 143 11.48 11.50 -12.80
CA PHE A 143 10.59 12.17 -13.75
C PHE A 143 10.92 11.88 -15.22
N PRO A 144 12.19 11.83 -15.67
CA PRO A 144 12.51 11.40 -17.04
C PRO A 144 11.97 10.02 -17.40
N MET A 145 12.00 9.07 -16.45
CA MET A 145 11.43 7.73 -16.65
C MET A 145 9.91 7.75 -16.66
N ILE A 146 9.27 8.53 -15.76
CA ILE A 146 7.81 8.72 -15.78
C ILE A 146 7.36 9.25 -17.15
N TYR A 147 8.05 10.26 -17.66
CA TYR A 147 7.76 10.83 -18.99
C TYR A 147 7.91 9.78 -20.11
N LEU A 148 9.01 9.03 -20.11
CA LEU A 148 9.29 7.97 -21.08
C LEU A 148 8.20 6.88 -21.05
N LEU A 149 7.90 6.35 -19.85
CA LEU A 149 6.88 5.32 -19.66
C LEU A 149 5.52 5.77 -20.19
N ASN A 150 5.16 7.01 -19.94
CA ASN A 150 3.88 7.58 -20.37
C ASN A 150 3.83 7.80 -21.90
N LYS A 151 4.85 8.45 -22.46
CA LYS A 151 4.87 8.83 -23.87
C LYS A 151 5.09 7.67 -24.81
N GLU A 152 6.10 6.83 -24.53
CA GLU A 152 6.52 5.76 -25.44
C GLU A 152 5.80 4.44 -25.15
N TYR A 153 5.59 4.12 -23.86
CA TYR A 153 5.05 2.81 -23.45
C TYR A 153 3.57 2.85 -23.06
N LYS A 154 2.93 4.04 -23.06
CA LYS A 154 1.53 4.25 -22.68
C LYS A 154 1.20 3.64 -21.30
N ASN A 155 2.16 3.68 -20.40
CA ASN A 155 2.05 3.15 -19.05
C ASN A 155 1.93 4.30 -18.05
N ASN A 156 0.79 4.39 -17.41
CA ASN A 156 0.51 5.35 -16.34
C ASN A 156 0.30 4.66 -14.97
N ASN A 157 0.65 3.37 -14.86
CA ASN A 157 0.66 2.67 -13.57
C ASN A 157 1.82 3.17 -12.69
N ILE A 158 1.76 4.44 -12.33
CA ILE A 158 2.81 5.17 -11.63
C ILE A 158 2.14 5.95 -10.51
N ALA A 159 2.78 6.01 -9.34
CA ALA A 159 2.34 6.83 -8.24
C ALA A 159 3.00 8.23 -8.29
N CYS A 160 2.19 9.25 -8.06
CA CYS A 160 2.67 10.60 -7.75
C CYS A 160 2.72 10.78 -6.24
N ARG A 161 3.85 11.25 -5.71
CA ARG A 161 3.96 11.58 -4.28
C ARG A 161 3.16 12.83 -3.94
N PHE A 162 2.56 12.80 -2.77
CA PHE A 162 1.93 13.93 -2.10
C PHE A 162 2.24 13.85 -0.61
N SER A 163 2.73 14.93 -0.05
CA SER A 163 3.04 15.06 1.38
C SER A 163 2.91 16.50 1.82
N GLU A 164 3.22 16.80 3.07
CA GLU A 164 3.34 18.20 3.53
C GLU A 164 4.49 18.97 2.86
N TYR A 165 5.39 18.28 2.15
CA TYR A 165 6.52 18.88 1.41
C TYR A 165 6.37 18.80 -0.11
N GLU A 166 5.52 17.90 -0.61
CA GLU A 166 5.29 17.63 -2.03
C GLU A 166 3.87 18.07 -2.39
N ASN A 167 3.77 19.14 -3.17
CA ASN A 167 2.49 19.79 -3.42
C ASN A 167 1.58 18.97 -4.36
N ILE A 168 0.29 18.91 -4.03
CA ILE A 168 -0.74 18.24 -4.84
C ILE A 168 -0.91 18.86 -6.25
N HIS A 169 -0.56 20.12 -6.46
CA HIS A 169 -0.71 20.78 -7.76
C HIS A 169 0.09 20.10 -8.86
N PHE A 170 1.28 19.58 -8.55
CA PHE A 170 2.05 18.80 -9.54
C PHE A 170 1.27 17.61 -10.08
N PHE A 171 0.59 16.87 -9.20
CA PHE A 171 -0.29 15.79 -9.61
C PHE A 171 -1.46 16.30 -10.46
N LEU A 172 -2.17 17.34 -10.03
CA LEU A 172 -3.34 17.86 -10.73
C LEU A 172 -3.02 18.34 -12.15
N GLU A 173 -1.86 18.98 -12.34
CA GLU A 173 -1.38 19.43 -13.66
C GLU A 173 -0.94 18.28 -14.57
N ASN A 174 -0.52 17.15 -14.00
CA ASN A 174 0.05 16.01 -14.72
C ASN A 174 -0.74 14.71 -14.50
N LYS A 175 -1.99 14.79 -14.10
CA LYS A 175 -2.84 13.66 -13.66
C LYS A 175 -2.90 12.48 -14.62
N ASP A 176 -2.77 12.72 -15.93
CA ASP A 176 -2.80 11.66 -16.94
C ASP A 176 -1.56 10.75 -16.89
N MET A 177 -0.47 11.21 -16.29
CA MET A 177 0.76 10.44 -16.14
C MET A 177 0.69 9.45 -14.97
N PHE A 178 -0.31 9.57 -14.08
CA PHE A 178 -0.37 8.81 -12.83
C PHE A 178 -1.68 8.06 -12.68
N SER A 179 -1.63 6.88 -12.09
CA SER A 179 -2.81 6.11 -11.68
C SER A 179 -3.14 6.26 -10.20
N THR A 180 -2.16 6.63 -9.41
CA THR A 180 -2.22 6.60 -7.95
C THR A 180 -1.56 7.84 -7.35
N VAL A 181 -2.11 8.36 -6.26
CA VAL A 181 -1.45 9.33 -5.39
C VAL A 181 -0.94 8.59 -4.15
N TRP A 182 0.36 8.65 -3.95
CA TRP A 182 1.07 8.11 -2.78
C TRP A 182 1.16 9.19 -1.71
N VAL A 183 0.34 9.06 -0.66
CA VAL A 183 0.21 10.06 0.40
C VAL A 183 1.17 9.73 1.53
N ASP A 184 2.29 10.44 1.57
CA ASP A 184 3.27 10.32 2.65
C ASP A 184 2.93 11.29 3.80
N CYS A 185 3.31 10.94 5.03
CA CYS A 185 3.04 11.74 6.22
C CYS A 185 4.30 11.76 7.12
N PHE A 186 5.27 12.60 6.75
CA PHE A 186 6.55 12.69 7.45
C PHE A 186 6.43 13.30 8.85
N SER A 187 5.55 14.29 9.03
CA SER A 187 5.32 14.94 10.33
C SER A 187 3.83 15.08 10.66
N LYS A 188 2.97 15.24 9.66
CA LYS A 188 1.53 15.40 9.80
C LYS A 188 0.80 14.69 8.66
N PHE A 189 -0.48 14.45 8.83
CA PHE A 189 -1.33 13.89 7.78
C PHE A 189 -1.72 14.99 6.78
N PRO A 190 -1.27 14.92 5.50
CA PRO A 190 -1.46 16.01 4.56
C PRO A 190 -2.81 15.98 3.84
N LEU A 191 -3.51 14.82 3.83
CA LEU A 191 -4.74 14.62 3.08
C LEU A 191 -5.94 15.14 3.87
N ASN A 192 -6.61 16.17 3.35
CA ASN A 192 -7.91 16.61 3.82
C ASN A 192 -9.03 16.17 2.85
N LYS A 193 -10.28 16.43 3.23
CA LYS A 193 -11.46 16.02 2.43
C LYS A 193 -11.48 16.68 1.05
N GLU A 194 -11.10 17.95 0.95
CA GLU A 194 -11.06 18.67 -0.32
C GLU A 194 -10.06 18.02 -1.31
N ILE A 195 -8.83 17.78 -0.87
CA ILE A 195 -7.80 17.13 -1.69
C ILE A 195 -8.22 15.70 -2.03
N TYR A 196 -8.80 14.97 -1.08
CA TYR A 196 -9.34 13.64 -1.33
C TYR A 196 -10.37 13.65 -2.47
N ASP A 197 -11.33 14.57 -2.42
CA ASP A 197 -12.38 14.67 -3.44
C ASP A 197 -11.79 15.10 -4.80
N LEU A 198 -10.82 16.00 -4.84
CA LEU A 198 -10.12 16.38 -6.07
C LEU A 198 -9.47 15.15 -6.73
N ILE A 199 -8.75 14.31 -5.97
CA ILE A 199 -8.11 13.11 -6.50
C ILE A 199 -9.16 12.09 -6.98
N LYS A 200 -10.22 11.86 -6.19
CA LYS A 200 -11.27 10.90 -6.52
C LYS A 200 -12.11 11.33 -7.73
N ASN A 201 -12.34 12.61 -7.94
CA ASN A 201 -13.02 13.16 -9.12
C ASN A 201 -12.23 12.92 -10.42
N GLU A 202 -10.92 12.77 -10.33
CA GLU A 202 -10.07 12.37 -11.46
C GLU A 202 -10.00 10.83 -11.66
N ASN A 203 -10.81 10.06 -10.95
CA ASN A 203 -10.82 8.58 -10.97
C ASN A 203 -9.45 7.98 -10.64
N LYS A 204 -8.66 8.62 -9.77
CA LYS A 204 -7.35 8.12 -9.35
C LYS A 204 -7.43 7.43 -7.99
N LYS A 205 -6.49 6.52 -7.78
CA LYS A 205 -6.37 5.79 -6.51
C LYS A 205 -5.56 6.59 -5.51
N ILE A 206 -5.85 6.37 -4.23
CA ILE A 206 -5.12 6.94 -3.10
C ILE A 206 -4.51 5.81 -2.29
N CYS A 207 -3.19 5.85 -2.10
CA CYS A 207 -2.45 4.95 -1.23
C CYS A 207 -1.85 5.73 -0.07
N ILE A 208 -2.35 5.48 1.16
CA ILE A 208 -1.82 6.11 2.37
C ILE A 208 -0.58 5.35 2.84
N VAL A 209 0.48 6.08 3.15
CA VAL A 209 1.65 5.56 3.84
C VAL A 209 1.38 5.61 5.34
N SER A 210 1.42 4.48 5.98
CA SER A 210 1.17 4.39 7.42
C SER A 210 2.27 5.09 8.21
N SER A 211 1.89 5.84 9.22
CA SER A 211 2.79 6.72 9.97
C SER A 211 3.93 6.01 10.70
N GLU A 212 3.78 4.73 11.02
CA GLU A 212 4.89 3.95 11.60
C GLU A 212 6.06 3.76 10.64
N LEU A 213 5.81 3.84 9.33
CA LEU A 213 6.88 3.78 8.32
C LEU A 213 7.77 5.04 8.37
N GLN A 214 7.22 6.13 8.94
CA GLN A 214 7.93 7.37 9.26
C GLN A 214 8.27 7.47 10.77
N LYS A 215 8.37 6.31 11.46
CA LYS A 215 8.74 6.19 12.89
C LYS A 215 7.74 6.86 13.86
N GLN A 216 6.46 6.97 13.50
CA GLN A 216 5.39 7.59 14.28
C GLN A 216 4.21 6.60 14.51
N PRO A 217 4.45 5.42 15.12
CA PRO A 217 3.42 4.38 15.26
C PRO A 217 2.22 4.82 16.14
N GLU A 218 2.40 5.80 17.01
CA GLU A 218 1.35 6.37 17.86
C GLU A 218 0.32 7.19 17.07
N LYS A 219 0.66 7.60 15.84
CA LYS A 219 -0.25 8.41 15.01
C LYS A 219 -1.20 7.57 14.14
N ILE A 220 -1.04 6.26 14.04
CA ILE A 220 -1.91 5.41 13.22
C ILE A 220 -3.39 5.63 13.56
N GLU A 221 -3.74 5.50 14.84
CA GLU A 221 -5.13 5.65 15.27
C GLU A 221 -5.65 7.08 15.13
N ILE A 222 -4.78 8.07 15.33
CA ILE A 222 -5.11 9.49 15.14
C ILE A 222 -5.51 9.74 13.69
N TYR A 223 -4.70 9.27 12.74
CA TYR A 223 -4.95 9.45 11.31
C TYR A 223 -6.15 8.62 10.82
N ARG A 224 -6.31 7.39 11.31
CA ARG A 224 -7.52 6.59 11.06
C ARG A 224 -8.79 7.32 11.51
N ASN A 225 -8.82 7.81 12.75
CA ASN A 225 -9.99 8.50 13.29
C ASN A 225 -10.30 9.77 12.49
N TYR A 226 -9.26 10.56 12.16
CA TYR A 226 -9.41 11.72 11.28
C TYR A 226 -10.04 11.37 9.92
N MET A 227 -9.58 10.27 9.29
CA MET A 227 -10.14 9.82 8.01
C MET A 227 -11.62 9.43 8.15
N ILE A 228 -11.97 8.69 9.22
CA ILE A 228 -13.35 8.27 9.49
C ILE A 228 -14.26 9.50 9.68
N GLU A 229 -13.87 10.46 10.53
CA GLU A 229 -14.60 11.68 10.83
C GLU A 229 -14.83 12.55 9.58
N ASN A 230 -13.88 12.54 8.65
CA ASN A 230 -13.95 13.32 7.40
C ASN A 230 -14.44 12.51 6.19
N ASN A 231 -14.94 11.28 6.38
CA ASN A 231 -15.38 10.40 5.29
C ASN A 231 -14.31 10.22 4.20
N ILE A 232 -13.06 10.02 4.58
CA ILE A 232 -11.93 9.69 3.72
C ILE A 232 -11.73 8.18 3.76
N ILE A 233 -11.98 7.49 2.65
CA ILE A 233 -11.73 6.05 2.50
C ILE A 233 -10.70 5.86 1.39
N PRO A 234 -9.43 5.59 1.73
CA PRO A 234 -8.39 5.39 0.74
C PRO A 234 -8.57 4.06 0.01
N ASP A 235 -8.10 3.98 -1.23
CA ASP A 235 -8.10 2.72 -1.99
C ASP A 235 -7.08 1.73 -1.40
N MET A 236 -5.98 2.23 -0.86
CA MET A 236 -4.91 1.41 -0.27
C MET A 236 -4.29 2.07 0.96
N ILE A 237 -3.81 1.22 1.88
CA ILE A 237 -2.95 1.61 3.01
C ILE A 237 -1.71 0.73 2.99
N CYS A 238 -0.53 1.32 2.81
CA CYS A 238 0.76 0.65 2.92
C CYS A 238 1.26 0.71 4.36
N THR A 239 1.40 -0.44 5.01
CA THR A 239 1.70 -0.58 6.44
C THR A 239 2.45 -1.89 6.72
N LYS A 240 2.92 -2.10 7.93
CA LYS A 240 3.38 -3.43 8.37
C LYS A 240 2.18 -4.31 8.70
N GLU A 241 2.26 -5.61 8.36
CA GLU A 241 1.14 -6.55 8.54
C GLU A 241 0.55 -6.49 9.96
N TYR A 242 1.41 -6.47 10.99
CA TYR A 242 0.99 -6.43 12.39
C TYR A 242 0.33 -5.11 12.82
N ASN A 243 0.39 -4.05 12.00
CA ASN A 243 -0.29 -2.77 12.25
C ASN A 243 -1.64 -2.66 11.53
N ILE A 244 -2.01 -3.60 10.64
CA ILE A 244 -3.31 -3.57 9.96
C ILE A 244 -4.45 -3.50 10.98
N TYR A 245 -4.31 -4.21 12.11
CA TYR A 245 -5.30 -4.19 13.20
C TYR A 245 -5.56 -2.78 13.78
N LYS A 246 -4.58 -1.90 13.74
CA LYS A 246 -4.76 -0.52 14.20
C LYS A 246 -5.55 0.32 13.21
N TRP A 247 -5.47 0.00 11.92
CA TRP A 247 -6.16 0.72 10.86
C TRP A 247 -7.65 0.37 10.71
N ILE A 248 -8.06 -0.81 11.12
CA ILE A 248 -9.46 -1.26 11.06
C ILE A 248 -10.31 -0.85 12.26
#